data_3b4094ea0c4c0605fa6a5365c8eeb3d3
#
_entry.id   3b4094ea0c4c0605fa6a5365c8eeb3d3
#
_cell.length_a   1.000
_cell.length_b   1.000
_cell.length_c   1.000
_cell.angle_alpha   90.00
_cell.angle_beta   90.00
_cell.angle_gamma   90.00
#
_symmetry.space_group_name_H-M   'P 1'
#
loop_
_entity.id
_entity.type
_entity.pdbx_description
1 polymer ?
#
loop_
_entity_poly.entity_id
_entity_poly.type
_entity_poly.pdbx_seq_one_letter_code
_entity_poly.pdbx_strand_id
1 'polypeptide(L)'
;MEYKECNFPANRTYREVMDGFLPKLKPFYDNPTDFNIDPFQIFGNLYYVGDQKVCMHLVDTGAGLILFDTGFSNNYDSLIASIEKLGFSPFDIKIVIHSHGHFDHFGGGDRIRERYGAKIYMSEVDTMLIREMPERALMHLAPGKDDQICYPDVMIKDGDVITLGNT
;
A
#
# COMPACT_ATOMS: atom_id res chain seq x y z
N MET A 1 24.73 13.63 7.40
CA MET A 1 24.58 12.76 6.20
C MET A 1 24.36 13.70 5.04
N GLU A 2 25.33 13.87 4.12
CA GLU A 2 25.11 14.69 2.92
C GLU A 2 24.11 13.96 2.03
N TYR A 3 22.95 14.56 1.80
CA TYR A 3 22.03 14.13 0.78
C TYR A 3 22.72 14.32 -0.56
N LYS A 4 23.10 13.23 -1.23
CA LYS A 4 23.46 13.31 -2.65
C LYS A 4 22.20 13.74 -3.39
N GLU A 5 22.26 14.94 -3.99
CA GLU A 5 21.21 15.39 -4.90
C GLU A 5 20.91 14.28 -5.89
N CYS A 6 19.65 13.85 -5.93
CA CYS A 6 19.18 12.96 -6.99
C CYS A 6 19.41 13.67 -8.31
N ASN A 7 20.36 13.20 -9.12
CA ASN A 7 20.63 13.72 -10.45
C ASN A 7 19.45 13.37 -11.38
N PHE A 8 18.33 14.06 -11.20
CA PHE A 8 17.36 14.13 -12.28
C PHE A 8 18.02 14.82 -13.47
N PRO A 9 17.73 14.39 -14.72
CA PRO A 9 18.19 15.11 -15.90
C PRO A 9 17.84 16.58 -15.71
N ALA A 10 18.84 17.47 -15.75
CA ALA A 10 18.78 18.87 -15.31
C ALA A 10 17.72 19.75 -16.00
N ASN A 11 16.92 19.16 -16.91
CA ASN A 11 15.90 19.82 -17.72
C ASN A 11 14.50 19.20 -17.59
N ARG A 12 14.24 18.33 -16.61
CA ARG A 12 12.91 17.72 -16.37
C ARG A 12 12.42 18.01 -14.96
N THR A 13 11.15 18.37 -14.86
CA THR A 13 10.46 18.43 -13.58
C THR A 13 10.22 17.03 -13.04
N TYR A 14 10.04 16.92 -11.71
CA TYR A 14 9.65 15.65 -11.06
C TYR A 14 8.44 15.01 -11.74
N ARG A 15 7.42 15.82 -12.07
CA ARG A 15 6.21 15.34 -12.76
C ARG A 15 6.51 14.74 -14.12
N GLU A 16 7.32 15.41 -14.96
CA GLU A 16 7.69 14.89 -16.28
C GLU A 16 8.45 13.56 -16.22
N VAL A 17 9.23 13.37 -15.15
CA VAL A 17 9.91 12.09 -14.91
C VAL A 17 8.88 11.02 -14.54
N MET A 18 7.95 11.33 -13.64
CA MET A 18 6.94 10.38 -13.17
C MET A 18 5.92 10.03 -14.26
N ASP A 19 5.49 11.00 -15.06
CA ASP A 19 4.60 10.76 -16.22
C ASP A 19 5.23 9.77 -17.23
N GLY A 20 6.56 9.69 -17.29
CA GLY A 20 7.28 8.70 -18.10
C GLY A 20 7.07 7.25 -17.65
N PHE A 21 6.53 7.00 -16.46
CA PHE A 21 6.17 5.67 -15.99
C PHE A 21 4.78 5.21 -16.46
N LEU A 22 3.87 6.12 -16.84
CA LEU A 22 2.52 5.77 -17.27
C LEU A 22 2.46 4.68 -18.35
N PRO A 23 3.28 4.72 -19.42
CA PRO A 23 3.28 3.65 -20.43
C PRO A 23 3.68 2.29 -19.86
N LYS A 24 4.52 2.27 -18.80
CA LYS A 24 4.96 1.05 -18.14
C LYS A 24 3.89 0.49 -17.19
N LEU A 25 3.05 1.37 -16.65
CA LEU A 25 1.95 1.00 -15.76
C LEU A 25 0.69 0.57 -16.53
N LYS A 26 0.56 1.03 -17.78
CA LYS A 26 -0.65 0.79 -18.58
C LYS A 26 -1.04 -0.68 -18.70
N PRO A 27 -0.15 -1.66 -18.98
CA PRO A 27 -0.54 -3.07 -19.01
C PRO A 27 -1.16 -3.55 -17.70
N PHE A 28 -0.62 -3.07 -16.57
CA PHE A 28 -1.13 -3.40 -15.25
C PHE A 28 -2.51 -2.74 -14.99
N TYR A 29 -2.72 -1.51 -15.46
CA TYR A 29 -4.02 -0.83 -15.33
C TYR A 29 -5.11 -1.49 -16.17
N ASP A 30 -4.76 -1.94 -17.37
CA ASP A 30 -5.70 -2.58 -18.28
C ASP A 30 -6.05 -4.01 -17.82
N ASN A 31 -5.08 -4.76 -17.27
CA ASN A 31 -5.24 -6.17 -16.89
C ASN A 31 -4.48 -6.48 -15.58
N PRO A 32 -4.91 -5.94 -14.43
CA PRO A 32 -4.17 -6.11 -13.18
C PRO A 32 -4.02 -7.57 -12.76
N THR A 33 -4.98 -8.43 -13.09
CA THR A 33 -4.97 -9.86 -12.75
C THR A 33 -3.87 -10.65 -13.43
N ASP A 34 -3.34 -10.19 -14.58
CA ASP A 34 -2.22 -10.84 -15.26
C ASP A 34 -0.91 -10.78 -14.44
N PHE A 35 -0.88 -9.91 -13.43
CA PHE A 35 0.27 -9.70 -12.55
C PHE A 35 0.10 -10.35 -11.18
N ASN A 36 -0.99 -11.07 -10.95
CA ASN A 36 -1.22 -11.76 -9.70
C ASN A 36 -0.14 -12.82 -9.42
N ILE A 37 0.22 -12.96 -8.16
CA ILE A 37 1.07 -14.04 -7.65
C ILE A 37 0.20 -14.87 -6.72
N ASP A 38 0.31 -16.20 -6.82
CA ASP A 38 -0.32 -17.07 -5.83
C ASP A 38 0.21 -16.74 -4.43
N PRO A 39 -0.66 -16.43 -3.47
CA PRO A 39 -0.23 -16.09 -2.14
C PRO A 39 0.41 -17.30 -1.45
N PHE A 40 1.41 -17.05 -0.61
CA PHE A 40 2.15 -18.10 0.08
C PHE A 40 2.66 -17.67 1.46
N GLN A 41 2.89 -18.64 2.32
CA GLN A 41 3.57 -18.44 3.59
C GLN A 41 5.06 -18.23 3.33
N ILE A 42 5.61 -17.12 3.84
CA ILE A 42 7.05 -16.83 3.75
C ILE A 42 7.79 -17.64 4.83
N PHE A 43 7.41 -17.43 6.08
CA PHE A 43 7.82 -18.24 7.23
C PHE A 43 6.98 -17.88 8.48
N GLY A 44 6.85 -18.81 9.42
CA GLY A 44 6.12 -18.55 10.68
C GLY A 44 4.70 -18.05 10.44
N ASN A 45 4.41 -16.84 10.86
CA ASN A 45 3.10 -16.19 10.71
C ASN A 45 3.07 -15.06 9.67
N LEU A 46 4.10 -14.99 8.82
CA LEU A 46 4.24 -14.00 7.75
C LEU A 46 3.90 -14.61 6.40
N TYR A 47 3.02 -13.94 5.64
CA TYR A 47 2.54 -14.36 4.33
C TYR A 47 2.73 -13.26 3.29
N TYR A 48 2.95 -13.66 2.03
CA TYR A 48 2.91 -12.80 0.86
C TYR A 48 1.51 -12.83 0.25
N VAL A 49 0.93 -11.65 0.04
CA VAL A 49 -0.40 -11.47 -0.55
C VAL A 49 -0.42 -10.43 -1.68
N GLY A 50 0.77 -9.97 -2.08
CA GLY A 50 0.96 -8.97 -3.12
C GLY A 50 0.90 -9.52 -4.55
N ASP A 51 1.30 -8.66 -5.47
CA ASP A 51 1.41 -8.98 -6.89
C ASP A 51 2.85 -8.75 -7.40
N GLN A 52 3.06 -8.84 -8.73
CA GLN A 52 4.38 -8.61 -9.35
C GLN A 52 4.83 -7.14 -9.34
N LYS A 53 3.98 -6.22 -8.94
CA LYS A 53 4.23 -4.76 -8.95
C LYS A 53 4.45 -4.21 -7.55
N VAL A 54 3.60 -4.62 -6.61
CA VAL A 54 3.64 -4.14 -5.24
C VAL A 54 3.69 -5.31 -4.25
N CYS A 55 4.69 -5.27 -3.38
CA CYS A 55 4.77 -6.21 -2.28
C CYS A 55 3.73 -5.86 -1.23
N MET A 56 2.89 -6.84 -0.89
CA MET A 56 1.95 -6.73 0.23
C MET A 56 2.13 -7.95 1.12
N HIS A 57 2.12 -7.73 2.44
CA HIS A 57 2.40 -8.79 3.40
C HIS A 57 1.29 -8.86 4.45
N LEU A 58 1.00 -10.06 4.90
CA LEU A 58 0.02 -10.33 5.95
C LEU A 58 0.71 -11.02 7.12
N VAL A 59 0.43 -10.54 8.33
CA VAL A 59 0.89 -11.18 9.58
C VAL A 59 -0.32 -11.66 10.34
N ASP A 60 -0.38 -12.97 10.63
CA ASP A 60 -1.35 -13.56 11.54
C ASP A 60 -0.83 -13.48 12.98
N THR A 61 -1.49 -12.70 13.82
CA THR A 61 -1.10 -12.54 15.23
C THR A 61 -1.80 -13.53 16.17
N GLY A 62 -2.71 -14.36 15.63
CA GLY A 62 -3.59 -15.21 16.43
C GLY A 62 -4.74 -14.45 17.11
N ALA A 63 -4.73 -13.11 17.08
CA ALA A 63 -5.77 -12.24 17.61
C ALA A 63 -6.36 -11.31 16.52
N GLY A 64 -5.98 -11.52 15.29
CA GLY A 64 -6.35 -10.79 14.11
C GLY A 64 -5.17 -10.65 13.16
N LEU A 65 -5.39 -9.95 12.06
CA LEU A 65 -4.42 -9.79 10.98
C LEU A 65 -3.89 -8.36 10.93
N ILE A 66 -2.58 -8.25 10.66
CA ILE A 66 -1.93 -6.99 10.28
C ILE A 66 -1.57 -7.09 8.81
N LEU A 67 -2.04 -6.15 8.00
CA LEU A 67 -1.73 -6.06 6.59
C LEU A 67 -0.75 -4.91 6.33
N PHE A 68 0.33 -5.20 5.62
CA PHE A 68 1.30 -4.21 5.15
C PHE A 68 1.05 -3.90 3.69
N ASP A 69 0.71 -2.65 3.40
CA ASP A 69 0.29 -2.09 2.12
C ASP A 69 -0.98 -2.75 1.55
N THR A 70 -1.62 -2.04 0.64
CA THR A 70 -2.89 -2.44 0.06
C THR A 70 -2.89 -2.38 -1.47
N GLY A 71 -1.72 -2.13 -2.06
CA GLY A 71 -1.54 -2.11 -3.50
C GLY A 71 -2.29 -0.99 -4.22
N PHE A 72 -2.45 -1.15 -5.50
CA PHE A 72 -3.26 -0.27 -6.34
C PHE A 72 -4.75 -0.48 -6.10
N SER A 73 -5.55 0.57 -6.28
CA SER A 73 -7.01 0.52 -6.12
C SER A 73 -7.71 -0.47 -7.05
N ASN A 74 -7.19 -0.62 -8.28
CA ASN A 74 -7.74 -1.53 -9.28
C ASN A 74 -7.41 -3.01 -9.06
N ASN A 75 -6.48 -3.33 -8.14
CA ASN A 75 -6.14 -4.72 -7.79
C ASN A 75 -6.65 -5.15 -6.40
N TYR A 76 -7.51 -4.33 -5.79
CA TYR A 76 -8.08 -4.60 -4.47
C TYR A 76 -8.75 -5.98 -4.37
N ASP A 77 -9.54 -6.37 -5.37
CA ASP A 77 -10.28 -7.64 -5.32
C ASP A 77 -9.32 -8.84 -5.36
N SER A 78 -8.20 -8.73 -6.08
CA SER A 78 -7.14 -9.74 -6.08
C SER A 78 -6.45 -9.85 -4.71
N LEU A 79 -6.19 -8.75 -4.02
CA LEU A 79 -5.65 -8.75 -2.66
C LEU A 79 -6.59 -9.51 -1.71
N ILE A 80 -7.88 -9.20 -1.74
CA ILE A 80 -8.87 -9.88 -0.89
C ILE A 80 -8.93 -11.38 -1.22
N ALA A 81 -8.97 -11.74 -2.50
CA ALA A 81 -8.94 -13.14 -2.92
C ALA A 81 -7.66 -13.87 -2.48
N SER A 82 -6.51 -13.20 -2.46
CA SER A 82 -5.25 -13.76 -1.96
C SER A 82 -5.32 -14.08 -0.46
N ILE A 83 -5.90 -13.19 0.34
CA ILE A 83 -6.09 -13.39 1.78
C ILE A 83 -7.04 -14.58 2.02
N GLU A 84 -8.16 -14.63 1.31
CA GLU A 84 -9.13 -15.73 1.40
C GLU A 84 -8.54 -17.07 0.95
N LYS A 85 -7.70 -17.08 -0.09
CA LYS A 85 -7.01 -18.28 -0.59
C LYS A 85 -6.05 -18.89 0.43
N LEU A 86 -5.48 -18.08 1.31
CA LEU A 86 -4.67 -18.55 2.45
C LEU A 86 -5.53 -19.09 3.60
N GLY A 87 -6.86 -19.01 3.52
CA GLY A 87 -7.78 -19.45 4.54
C GLY A 87 -8.11 -18.41 5.61
N PHE A 88 -7.68 -17.16 5.42
CA PHE A 88 -7.99 -16.07 6.35
C PHE A 88 -9.27 -15.34 5.95
N SER A 89 -9.96 -14.79 6.95
CA SER A 89 -11.09 -13.88 6.72
C SER A 89 -10.62 -12.44 6.63
N PRO A 90 -10.96 -11.67 5.58
CA PRO A 90 -10.66 -10.24 5.53
C PRO A 90 -11.27 -9.44 6.69
N PHE A 91 -12.33 -9.94 7.33
CA PHE A 91 -12.91 -9.34 8.55
C PHE A 91 -11.99 -9.43 9.77
N ASP A 92 -10.96 -10.26 9.71
CA ASP A 92 -9.94 -10.37 10.77
C ASP A 92 -8.81 -9.36 10.60
N ILE A 93 -8.77 -8.59 9.51
CA ILE A 93 -7.84 -7.46 9.35
C ILE A 93 -8.22 -6.39 10.37
N LYS A 94 -7.34 -6.15 11.35
CA LYS A 94 -7.54 -5.13 12.40
C LYS A 94 -6.68 -3.90 12.16
N ILE A 95 -5.52 -4.10 11.55
CA ILE A 95 -4.53 -3.06 11.31
C ILE A 95 -4.05 -3.17 9.87
N VAL A 96 -3.98 -2.02 9.20
CA VAL A 96 -3.26 -1.83 7.95
C VAL A 96 -2.12 -0.86 8.22
N ILE A 97 -0.92 -1.18 7.77
CA ILE A 97 0.24 -0.30 7.87
C ILE A 97 0.69 0.02 6.45
N HIS A 98 0.57 1.28 6.05
CA HIS A 98 1.14 1.72 4.79
C HIS A 98 2.62 2.04 4.98
N SER A 99 3.47 1.43 4.16
CA SER A 99 4.91 1.61 4.20
C SER A 99 5.33 3.04 3.87
N HIS A 100 4.58 3.70 2.98
CA HIS A 100 4.75 5.10 2.62
C HIS A 100 3.52 5.68 1.89
N GLY A 101 3.56 6.97 1.59
CA GLY A 101 2.42 7.75 1.10
C GLY A 101 2.23 7.79 -0.42
N HIS A 102 2.54 6.72 -1.19
CA HIS A 102 2.24 6.65 -2.62
C HIS A 102 0.96 5.87 -2.91
N PHE A 103 0.27 6.25 -3.99
CA PHE A 103 -1.03 5.70 -4.40
C PHE A 103 -1.02 4.18 -4.61
N ASP A 104 0.09 3.63 -5.03
CA ASP A 104 0.27 2.20 -5.30
C ASP A 104 0.50 1.36 -4.03
N HIS A 105 0.61 1.99 -2.87
CA HIS A 105 0.73 1.34 -1.57
C HIS A 105 -0.53 1.49 -0.70
N PHE A 106 -1.29 2.55 -0.88
CA PHE A 106 -2.51 2.80 -0.09
C PHE A 106 -3.83 2.65 -0.87
N GLY A 107 -3.80 2.26 -2.15
CA GLY A 107 -4.96 2.31 -3.03
C GLY A 107 -6.18 1.49 -2.59
N GLY A 108 -5.99 0.41 -1.83
CA GLY A 108 -7.06 -0.39 -1.25
C GLY A 108 -7.44 0.00 0.18
N GLY A 109 -6.71 0.93 0.83
CA GLY A 109 -6.80 1.19 2.27
C GLY A 109 -8.18 1.64 2.73
N ASP A 110 -8.76 2.66 2.08
CA ASP A 110 -10.08 3.17 2.43
C ASP A 110 -11.16 2.10 2.31
N ARG A 111 -11.13 1.29 1.25
CA ARG A 111 -12.08 0.18 1.07
C ARG A 111 -11.97 -0.88 2.17
N ILE A 112 -10.75 -1.17 2.63
CA ILE A 112 -10.51 -2.09 3.76
C ILE A 112 -11.04 -1.48 5.05
N ARG A 113 -10.77 -0.21 5.32
CA ARG A 113 -11.28 0.50 6.49
C ARG A 113 -12.80 0.50 6.55
N GLU A 114 -13.44 0.89 5.45
CA GLU A 114 -14.91 0.99 5.37
C GLU A 114 -15.60 -0.37 5.47
N ARG A 115 -15.04 -1.38 4.80
CA ARG A 115 -15.70 -2.70 4.70
C ARG A 115 -15.43 -3.60 5.90
N TYR A 116 -14.23 -3.54 6.45
CA TYR A 116 -13.78 -4.49 7.49
C TYR A 116 -13.49 -3.81 8.84
N GLY A 117 -13.50 -2.49 8.91
CA GLY A 117 -13.30 -1.76 10.16
C GLY A 117 -11.84 -1.73 10.65
N ALA A 118 -10.89 -2.02 9.77
CA ALA A 118 -9.46 -1.95 10.09
C ALA A 118 -9.02 -0.50 10.34
N LYS A 119 -8.04 -0.32 11.22
CA LYS A 119 -7.38 0.98 11.42
C LYS A 119 -6.17 1.11 10.51
N ILE A 120 -6.04 2.25 9.86
CA ILE A 120 -4.93 2.58 8.97
C ILE A 120 -3.84 3.30 9.73
N TYR A 121 -2.61 2.81 9.61
CA TYR A 121 -1.39 3.36 10.19
C TYR A 121 -0.45 3.80 9.08
N MET A 122 0.22 4.93 9.27
CA MET A 122 1.27 5.44 8.38
C MET A 122 2.24 6.28 9.19
N SER A 123 3.49 6.42 8.71
CA SER A 123 4.45 7.28 9.37
C SER A 123 3.96 8.73 9.47
N GLU A 124 4.31 9.41 10.56
CA GLU A 124 4.03 10.85 10.72
C GLU A 124 4.66 11.64 9.58
N VAL A 125 5.89 11.27 9.19
CA VAL A 125 6.63 11.96 8.12
C VAL A 125 5.91 11.86 6.78
N ASP A 126 5.50 10.65 6.35
CA ASP A 126 4.75 10.47 5.11
C ASP A 126 3.40 11.16 5.17
N THR A 127 2.69 11.04 6.31
CA THR A 127 1.39 11.69 6.50
C THR A 127 1.49 13.20 6.37
N MET A 128 2.50 13.82 6.99
CA MET A 128 2.74 15.26 6.89
C MET A 128 3.11 15.65 5.45
N LEU A 129 3.99 14.87 4.82
CA LEU A 129 4.42 15.10 3.45
C LEU A 129 3.23 15.13 2.47
N ILE A 130 2.35 14.13 2.50
CA ILE A 130 1.19 14.08 1.58
C ILE A 130 0.09 15.08 1.94
N ARG A 131 0.01 15.56 3.18
CA ARG A 131 -0.88 16.66 3.58
C ARG A 131 -0.43 18.01 3.06
N GLU A 132 0.87 18.30 3.20
CA GLU A 132 1.47 19.58 2.79
C GLU A 132 1.74 19.64 1.27
N MET A 133 2.07 18.49 0.67
CA MET A 133 2.40 18.32 -0.75
C MET A 133 1.66 17.12 -1.35
N PRO A 134 0.32 17.22 -1.58
CA PRO A 134 -0.50 16.10 -2.06
C PRO A 134 -0.01 15.50 -3.40
N GLU A 135 0.69 16.29 -4.21
CA GLU A 135 1.31 15.81 -5.44
C GLU A 135 2.35 14.72 -5.21
N ARG A 136 2.91 14.63 -3.99
CA ARG A 136 3.85 13.57 -3.60
C ARG A 136 3.22 12.20 -3.44
N ALA A 137 1.91 12.15 -3.25
CA ALA A 137 1.16 10.89 -3.28
C ALA A 137 1.04 10.30 -4.69
N LEU A 138 1.44 11.06 -5.73
CA LEU A 138 1.42 10.65 -7.14
C LEU A 138 0.03 10.27 -7.67
N MET A 139 -1.03 10.82 -7.09
CA MET A 139 -2.42 10.50 -7.46
C MET A 139 -2.73 10.71 -8.94
N HIS A 140 -1.98 11.58 -9.65
CA HIS A 140 -2.12 11.76 -11.10
C HIS A 140 -1.72 10.51 -11.92
N LEU A 141 -1.05 9.54 -11.28
CA LEU A 141 -0.70 8.24 -11.85
C LEU A 141 -1.64 7.13 -11.40
N ALA A 142 -2.63 7.42 -10.53
CA ALA A 142 -3.56 6.41 -10.04
C ALA A 142 -4.46 5.86 -11.16
N PRO A 143 -4.82 4.56 -11.13
CA PRO A 143 -5.62 3.95 -12.19
C PRO A 143 -7.06 4.43 -12.23
N GLY A 144 -7.65 4.78 -11.10
CA GLY A 144 -9.02 5.24 -10.95
C GLY A 144 -9.13 6.76 -10.95
N LYS A 145 -10.14 7.30 -11.65
CA LYS A 145 -10.38 8.76 -11.68
C LYS A 145 -10.84 9.31 -10.33
N ASP A 146 -11.49 8.47 -9.54
CA ASP A 146 -12.08 8.81 -8.26
C ASP A 146 -11.23 8.33 -7.08
N ASP A 147 -10.02 7.83 -7.37
CA ASP A 147 -9.08 7.43 -6.32
C ASP A 147 -8.70 8.63 -5.45
N GLN A 148 -8.70 8.41 -4.15
CA GLN A 148 -8.40 9.44 -3.15
C GLN A 148 -7.15 9.05 -2.35
N ILE A 149 -6.51 10.05 -1.72
CA ILE A 149 -5.43 9.78 -0.77
C ILE A 149 -6.03 9.13 0.48
N CYS A 150 -5.55 7.94 0.80
CA CYS A 150 -5.92 7.24 2.03
C CYS A 150 -5.09 7.78 3.21
N TYR A 151 -5.67 8.71 3.96
CA TYR A 151 -5.03 9.22 5.18
C TYR A 151 -5.15 8.23 6.34
N PRO A 152 -4.11 8.12 7.19
CA PRO A 152 -4.14 7.20 8.32
C PRO A 152 -5.06 7.68 9.44
N ASP A 153 -5.58 6.69 10.21
CA ASP A 153 -6.26 6.93 11.49
C ASP A 153 -5.24 7.15 12.62
N VAL A 154 -4.04 6.56 12.48
CA VAL A 154 -2.96 6.62 13.46
C VAL A 154 -1.65 6.96 12.76
N MET A 155 -1.00 8.01 13.20
CA MET A 155 0.36 8.36 12.80
C MET A 155 1.36 7.68 13.72
N ILE A 156 2.39 7.06 13.15
CA ILE A 156 3.45 6.34 13.87
C ILE A 156 4.82 6.99 13.64
N LYS A 157 5.71 6.79 14.62
CA LYS A 157 7.08 7.29 14.62
C LYS A 157 8.06 6.14 14.80
N ASP A 158 9.32 6.41 14.50
CA ASP A 158 10.41 5.48 14.85
C ASP A 158 10.41 5.18 16.35
N GLY A 159 10.48 3.90 16.69
CA GLY A 159 10.43 3.40 18.05
C GLY A 159 9.03 3.12 18.59
N ASP A 160 7.96 3.48 17.89
CA ASP A 160 6.60 3.09 18.30
C ASP A 160 6.41 1.58 18.19
N VAL A 161 5.68 1.03 19.16
CA VAL A 161 5.34 -0.39 19.20
C VAL A 161 3.85 -0.57 18.89
N ILE A 162 3.57 -1.33 17.86
CA ILE A 162 2.19 -1.71 17.49
C ILE A 162 1.96 -3.12 18.00
N THR A 163 0.89 -3.30 18.80
CA THR A 163 0.57 -4.60 19.39
C THR A 163 -0.82 -5.05 18.96
N LEU A 164 -0.93 -6.31 18.54
CA LEU A 164 -2.20 -6.99 18.31
C LEU A 164 -2.10 -8.40 18.89
N GLY A 165 -2.88 -8.69 19.96
CA GLY A 165 -2.74 -9.93 20.73
C GLY A 165 -1.40 -9.99 21.47
N ASN A 166 -0.65 -11.07 21.21
CA ASN A 166 0.68 -11.29 21.80
C ASN A 166 1.83 -10.97 20.82
N THR A 167 1.52 -10.35 19.69
CA THR A 167 2.49 -9.97 18.64
C THR A 167 2.70 -8.48 18.66
#